data_89416ec6c1284fc62de0f6bfc8a16fcd
#
_entry.id   89416ec6c1284fc62de0f6bfc8a16fcd
#
_cell.length_a   1.000
_cell.length_b   1.000
_cell.length_c   1.000
_cell.angle_alpha   90.00
_cell.angle_beta   90.00
_cell.angle_gamma   90.00
#
_symmetry.space_group_name_H-M   'P 1'
#
loop_
_entity.id
_entity.type
_entity.pdbx_description
1 polymer ?
#
loop_
_entity_poly.entity_id
_entity_poly.type
_entity_poly.pdbx_seq_one_letter_code
_entity_poly.pdbx_strand_id
1 'polypeptide(L)'
;MVSTFYPPYNFGGDGMHIYRLSNELARRGHSVDVFYCEDSYLLLNGKPPTGEFPNHERVSLYPLKSGLGMLSPLVTQQTGIPLFKSKLKKALSENDYDVIHYNNMSLIGIAALSYGSAIKLYTAHEHWLVCPMHVLWKYNREVCAKKSCTFCQLAGKRPPQLWRYSGMMSRHLKHVDLFLSPSKFSMKKHIEMGLDAPIKHLPYFLPRQSEQDDKSAVETGERPFFLFVGRLEYIKGVQNLIKAFSKTPEFDLLIAGDGVYRAALESQAEGLPNIKFLGRQDQASLSTLYRRAKAVIVPSICYETFGIVIIEAFSHKTPAIVNDLGALPEVIDDSDGGFVYRTEEELIAAMRKLASDPKLRNDLGEKGYRAFLKKWCEDPHIEMYLDLIGSIEEDRQKTTGEMAARRRVVGAH
;
A
#
# COMPACT_ATOMS: atom_id res chain seq x y z
N MET A 1 10.01 -12.59 -4.91
CA MET A 1 8.82 -11.90 -4.36
C MET A 1 7.69 -12.91 -4.18
N VAL A 2 6.99 -12.87 -3.04
CA VAL A 2 5.80 -13.70 -2.78
C VAL A 2 4.67 -12.77 -2.39
N SER A 3 3.57 -12.74 -3.15
CA SER A 3 2.45 -11.81 -2.94
C SER A 3 1.11 -12.41 -3.27
N THR A 4 0.05 -11.98 -2.59
CA THR A 4 -1.32 -12.34 -2.97
C THR A 4 -1.67 -11.76 -4.34
N PHE A 5 -1.27 -10.49 -4.61
CA PHE A 5 -1.62 -9.77 -5.84
C PHE A 5 -0.37 -9.28 -6.57
N TYR A 6 -0.43 -9.37 -7.89
CA TYR A 6 0.56 -8.81 -8.82
C TYR A 6 -0.12 -8.54 -10.17
N PRO A 7 0.14 -7.41 -10.85
CA PRO A 7 -0.49 -7.11 -12.13
C PRO A 7 -0.26 -8.20 -13.20
N PRO A 8 -1.30 -8.54 -14.00
CA PRO A 8 -2.61 -7.90 -14.03
C PRO A 8 -3.59 -8.33 -12.93
N TYR A 9 -3.29 -9.36 -12.13
CA TYR A 9 -4.11 -9.88 -11.03
C TYR A 9 -3.96 -9.01 -9.77
N ASN A 10 -4.46 -7.76 -9.85
CA ASN A 10 -4.26 -6.75 -8.81
C ASN A 10 -5.47 -5.83 -8.63
N PHE A 11 -5.68 -5.31 -7.41
CA PHE A 11 -6.76 -4.39 -7.05
C PHE A 11 -6.29 -3.02 -6.54
N GLY A 12 -5.04 -2.85 -6.21
CA GLY A 12 -4.63 -1.67 -5.49
C GLY A 12 -3.15 -1.34 -5.53
N GLY A 13 -2.75 -0.43 -4.65
CA GLY A 13 -1.41 0.12 -4.61
C GLY A 13 -0.32 -0.87 -4.20
N ASP A 14 -0.66 -1.89 -3.39
CA ASP A 14 0.28 -2.91 -2.92
C ASP A 14 0.87 -3.74 -4.07
N GLY A 15 0.03 -4.34 -4.92
CA GLY A 15 0.52 -5.08 -6.08
C GLY A 15 1.23 -4.20 -7.10
N MET A 16 0.82 -2.93 -7.26
CA MET A 16 1.54 -1.96 -8.09
C MET A 16 2.91 -1.61 -7.52
N HIS A 17 3.03 -1.52 -6.19
CA HIS A 17 4.34 -1.31 -5.57
C HIS A 17 5.28 -2.49 -5.83
N ILE A 18 4.78 -3.73 -5.67
CA ILE A 18 5.58 -4.93 -5.93
C ILE A 18 6.01 -5.01 -7.41
N TYR A 19 5.10 -4.65 -8.33
CA TYR A 19 5.41 -4.55 -9.76
C TYR A 19 6.54 -3.55 -10.03
N ARG A 20 6.44 -2.34 -9.46
CA ARG A 20 7.47 -1.31 -9.59
C ARG A 20 8.80 -1.77 -9.00
N LEU A 21 8.79 -2.33 -7.79
CA LEU A 21 9.98 -2.83 -7.12
C LEU A 21 10.66 -3.97 -7.89
N SER A 22 9.89 -4.96 -8.37
CA SER A 22 10.40 -6.08 -9.14
C SER A 22 11.07 -5.63 -10.43
N ASN A 23 10.42 -4.73 -11.17
CA ASN A 23 10.95 -4.20 -12.42
C ASN A 23 12.16 -3.27 -12.20
N GLU A 24 12.19 -2.50 -11.11
CA GLU A 24 13.31 -1.63 -10.81
C GLU A 24 14.55 -2.41 -10.37
N LEU A 25 14.38 -3.44 -9.54
CA LEU A 25 15.48 -4.36 -9.22
C LEU A 25 16.03 -5.07 -10.46
N ALA A 26 15.13 -5.49 -11.37
CA ALA A 26 15.53 -6.12 -12.63
C ALA A 26 16.33 -5.18 -13.54
N ARG A 27 15.93 -3.89 -13.64
CA ARG A 27 16.70 -2.85 -14.36
C ARG A 27 18.09 -2.63 -13.77
N ARG A 28 18.26 -2.86 -12.47
CA ARG A 28 19.57 -2.77 -11.78
C ARG A 28 20.37 -4.07 -11.83
N GLY A 29 19.92 -5.06 -12.61
CA GLY A 29 20.69 -6.28 -12.89
C GLY A 29 20.30 -7.50 -12.05
N HIS A 30 19.37 -7.36 -11.10
CA HIS A 30 18.87 -8.49 -10.29
C HIS A 30 17.91 -9.37 -11.10
N SER A 31 17.89 -10.67 -10.80
CA SER A 31 16.85 -11.59 -11.30
C SER A 31 15.74 -11.70 -10.27
N VAL A 32 14.48 -11.55 -10.69
CA VAL A 32 13.34 -11.48 -9.77
C VAL A 32 12.27 -12.47 -10.16
N ASP A 33 12.04 -13.48 -9.32
CA ASP A 33 10.92 -14.39 -9.44
C ASP A 33 9.73 -13.88 -8.61
N VAL A 34 8.55 -13.82 -9.21
CA VAL A 34 7.32 -13.33 -8.56
C VAL A 34 6.29 -14.44 -8.48
N PHE A 35 6.00 -14.89 -7.25
CA PHE A 35 4.93 -15.84 -6.95
C PHE A 35 3.68 -15.06 -6.54
N TYR A 36 2.57 -15.22 -7.27
CA TYR A 36 1.31 -14.50 -6.99
C TYR A 36 0.10 -15.45 -7.12
N CYS A 37 -1.01 -15.13 -6.44
CA CYS A 37 -2.14 -16.02 -6.31
C CYS A 37 -3.30 -15.60 -7.24
N GLU A 38 -3.50 -16.31 -8.36
CA GLU A 38 -4.62 -16.07 -9.26
C GLU A 38 -5.97 -16.43 -8.63
N ASP A 39 -6.03 -17.52 -7.86
CA ASP A 39 -7.26 -17.96 -7.17
C ASP A 39 -7.81 -16.85 -6.26
N SER A 40 -6.93 -16.07 -5.61
CA SER A 40 -7.32 -14.97 -4.74
C SER A 40 -7.93 -13.79 -5.50
N TYR A 41 -7.38 -13.46 -6.66
CA TYR A 41 -7.93 -12.41 -7.51
C TYR A 41 -9.31 -12.82 -8.06
N LEU A 42 -9.41 -14.05 -8.58
CA LEU A 42 -10.66 -14.58 -9.13
C LEU A 42 -11.78 -14.69 -8.08
N LEU A 43 -11.42 -15.04 -6.84
CA LEU A 43 -12.38 -15.04 -5.71
C LEU A 43 -13.00 -13.67 -5.47
N LEU A 44 -12.20 -12.60 -5.57
CA LEU A 44 -12.65 -11.23 -5.24
C LEU A 44 -13.24 -10.49 -6.43
N ASN A 45 -12.80 -10.78 -7.66
CA ASN A 45 -13.23 -10.09 -8.87
C ASN A 45 -14.27 -10.86 -9.70
N GLY A 46 -14.29 -12.19 -9.57
CA GLY A 46 -15.21 -13.06 -10.34
C GLY A 46 -14.86 -13.19 -11.83
N LYS A 47 -13.90 -12.42 -12.36
CA LYS A 47 -13.52 -12.40 -13.78
C LYS A 47 -12.00 -12.30 -13.91
N PRO A 48 -11.41 -12.82 -14.99
CA PRO A 48 -10.01 -12.58 -15.31
C PRO A 48 -9.71 -11.08 -15.44
N PRO A 49 -8.47 -10.66 -15.17
CA PRO A 49 -8.07 -9.27 -15.32
C PRO A 49 -8.02 -8.86 -16.80
N THR A 50 -8.13 -7.56 -17.02
CA THR A 50 -7.92 -6.92 -18.33
C THR A 50 -6.69 -6.01 -18.25
N GLY A 51 -6.02 -5.80 -19.37
CA GLY A 51 -4.83 -4.95 -19.48
C GLY A 51 -3.52 -5.74 -19.49
N GLU A 52 -2.51 -5.12 -20.08
CA GLU A 52 -1.16 -5.65 -20.20
C GLU A 52 -0.23 -4.89 -19.26
N PHE A 53 0.62 -5.63 -18.57
CA PHE A 53 1.64 -5.09 -17.66
C PHE A 53 2.98 -5.72 -18.05
N PRO A 54 3.73 -5.09 -18.97
CA PRO A 54 5.00 -5.60 -19.44
C PRO A 54 6.00 -5.61 -18.29
N ASN A 55 6.70 -6.73 -18.14
CA ASN A 55 7.77 -6.88 -17.17
C ASN A 55 9.13 -6.81 -17.89
N HIS A 56 10.13 -6.40 -17.13
CA HIS A 56 11.52 -6.51 -17.58
C HIS A 56 11.89 -7.99 -17.81
N GLU A 57 12.77 -8.30 -18.77
CA GLU A 57 13.18 -9.66 -19.13
C GLU A 57 13.71 -10.51 -17.98
N ARG A 58 14.26 -9.87 -16.93
CA ARG A 58 14.77 -10.52 -15.71
C ARG A 58 13.69 -10.73 -14.64
N VAL A 59 12.43 -10.45 -14.92
CA VAL A 59 11.30 -10.72 -14.02
C VAL A 59 10.54 -11.94 -14.54
N SER A 60 10.54 -13.03 -13.76
CA SER A 60 9.81 -14.25 -14.08
C SER A 60 8.55 -14.39 -13.22
N LEU A 61 7.42 -14.74 -13.83
CA LEU A 61 6.13 -14.80 -13.15
C LEU A 61 5.69 -16.26 -12.91
N TYR A 62 5.34 -16.56 -11.67
CA TYR A 62 4.92 -17.89 -11.22
C TYR A 62 3.53 -17.84 -10.58
N PRO A 63 2.47 -18.09 -11.35
CA PRO A 63 1.10 -18.10 -10.81
C PRO A 63 0.89 -19.29 -9.89
N LEU A 64 0.35 -19.01 -8.71
CA LEU A 64 -0.08 -19.99 -7.73
C LEU A 64 -1.55 -20.28 -7.93
N LYS A 65 -1.85 -21.52 -8.32
CA LYS A 65 -3.19 -22.08 -8.49
C LYS A 65 -3.32 -23.36 -7.70
N SER A 66 -4.47 -23.59 -7.11
CA SER A 66 -4.78 -24.84 -6.42
C SER A 66 -5.87 -25.62 -7.16
N GLY A 67 -5.97 -26.94 -6.87
CA GLY A 67 -7.06 -27.76 -7.40
C GLY A 67 -8.46 -27.39 -6.87
N LEU A 68 -8.54 -26.56 -5.81
CA LEU A 68 -9.79 -26.06 -5.25
C LEU A 68 -10.19 -24.68 -5.81
N GLY A 69 -9.38 -24.10 -6.70
CA GLY A 69 -9.65 -22.80 -7.32
C GLY A 69 -10.00 -21.70 -6.29
N MET A 70 -11.11 -20.99 -6.52
CA MET A 70 -11.54 -19.87 -5.65
C MET A 70 -11.83 -20.23 -4.19
N LEU A 71 -11.99 -21.53 -3.82
CA LEU A 71 -12.13 -21.94 -2.42
C LEU A 71 -10.79 -21.95 -1.67
N SER A 72 -9.68 -22.07 -2.38
CA SER A 72 -8.34 -22.11 -1.80
C SER A 72 -8.01 -20.92 -0.89
N PRO A 73 -8.21 -19.65 -1.30
CA PRO A 73 -7.94 -18.50 -0.46
C PRO A 73 -8.80 -18.46 0.80
N LEU A 74 -10.05 -18.93 0.74
CA LEU A 74 -10.95 -18.99 1.90
C LEU A 74 -10.44 -20.00 2.94
N VAL A 75 -10.05 -21.20 2.49
CA VAL A 75 -9.48 -22.22 3.38
C VAL A 75 -8.17 -21.70 3.98
N THR A 76 -7.30 -21.11 3.17
CA THR A 76 -6.04 -20.48 3.62
C THR A 76 -6.28 -19.39 4.66
N GLN A 77 -7.27 -18.54 4.44
CA GLN A 77 -7.63 -17.48 5.39
C GLN A 77 -8.07 -18.05 6.75
N GLN A 78 -8.79 -19.20 6.76
CA GLN A 78 -9.30 -19.82 7.99
C GLN A 78 -8.28 -20.73 8.68
N THR A 79 -7.26 -21.22 7.97
CA THR A 79 -6.26 -22.14 8.52
C THR A 79 -4.87 -21.54 8.70
N GLY A 80 -4.55 -20.45 7.98
CA GLY A 80 -3.21 -19.89 7.88
C GLY A 80 -2.24 -20.72 7.03
N ILE A 81 -2.72 -21.82 6.41
CA ILE A 81 -1.89 -22.80 5.67
C ILE A 81 -2.19 -22.71 4.17
N PRO A 82 -1.18 -22.52 3.30
CA PRO A 82 -1.38 -22.51 1.85
C PRO A 82 -1.79 -23.88 1.32
N LEU A 83 -2.81 -23.93 0.46
CA LEU A 83 -3.20 -25.20 -0.20
C LEU A 83 -2.25 -25.60 -1.35
N PHE A 84 -1.49 -24.65 -1.91
CA PHE A 84 -0.39 -24.91 -2.85
C PHE A 84 0.97 -25.08 -2.14
N LYS A 85 0.94 -25.54 -0.88
CA LYS A 85 2.09 -25.67 0.02
C LYS A 85 3.28 -26.38 -0.63
N SER A 86 3.07 -27.52 -1.28
CA SER A 86 4.15 -28.32 -1.87
C SER A 86 4.86 -27.58 -2.99
N LYS A 87 4.11 -26.93 -3.90
CA LYS A 87 4.66 -26.17 -5.03
C LYS A 87 5.45 -24.96 -4.55
N LEU A 88 4.88 -24.14 -3.66
CA LEU A 88 5.53 -22.95 -3.13
C LEU A 88 6.73 -23.31 -2.25
N LYS A 89 6.59 -24.30 -1.36
CA LYS A 89 7.69 -24.77 -0.51
C LYS A 89 8.86 -25.28 -1.36
N LYS A 90 8.57 -26.09 -2.37
CA LYS A 90 9.58 -26.62 -3.29
C LYS A 90 10.33 -25.47 -3.96
N ALA A 91 9.60 -24.54 -4.58
CA ALA A 91 10.19 -23.41 -5.27
C ALA A 91 11.09 -22.55 -4.37
N LEU A 92 10.63 -22.22 -3.13
CA LEU A 92 11.39 -21.36 -2.20
C LEU A 92 12.54 -22.10 -1.46
N SER A 93 12.57 -23.44 -1.47
CA SER A 93 13.60 -24.23 -0.77
C SER A 93 14.64 -24.87 -1.69
N GLU A 94 14.30 -25.11 -2.97
CA GLU A 94 15.20 -25.75 -3.93
C GLU A 94 15.96 -24.75 -4.81
N ASN A 95 15.45 -23.50 -4.95
CA ASN A 95 16.17 -22.46 -5.64
C ASN A 95 17.05 -21.68 -4.64
N ASP A 96 18.23 -21.30 -5.09
CA ASP A 96 19.20 -20.54 -4.31
C ASP A 96 18.92 -19.03 -4.39
N TYR A 97 17.91 -18.59 -3.63
CA TYR A 97 17.57 -17.18 -3.53
C TYR A 97 18.42 -16.50 -2.46
N ASP A 98 18.94 -15.30 -2.75
CA ASP A 98 19.56 -14.42 -1.77
C ASP A 98 18.51 -13.86 -0.81
N VAL A 99 17.35 -13.46 -1.35
CA VAL A 99 16.28 -12.80 -0.61
C VAL A 99 14.91 -13.37 -1.00
N ILE A 100 14.09 -13.66 -0.01
CA ILE A 100 12.64 -13.93 -0.17
C ILE A 100 11.88 -12.77 0.44
N HIS A 101 11.21 -11.98 -0.37
CA HIS A 101 10.43 -10.84 0.08
C HIS A 101 8.93 -11.16 0.03
N TYR A 102 8.30 -11.25 1.20
CA TYR A 102 6.88 -11.50 1.37
C TYR A 102 6.07 -10.19 1.36
N ASN A 103 4.94 -10.22 0.68
CA ASN A 103 4.04 -9.08 0.51
C ASN A 103 2.61 -9.58 0.56
N ASN A 104 1.74 -8.92 1.34
CA ASN A 104 0.32 -9.27 1.44
C ASN A 104 0.05 -10.79 1.47
N MET A 105 0.32 -11.43 2.61
CA MET A 105 0.22 -12.89 2.77
C MET A 105 -1.16 -13.39 3.23
N SER A 106 -2.16 -12.52 3.29
CA SER A 106 -3.45 -12.81 3.92
C SER A 106 -4.21 -13.98 3.28
N LEU A 107 -4.05 -14.19 1.98
CA LEU A 107 -4.68 -15.26 1.20
C LEU A 107 -3.68 -16.30 0.68
N ILE A 108 -2.37 -16.12 0.96
CA ILE A 108 -1.33 -17.13 0.72
C ILE A 108 -1.10 -17.97 1.96
N GLY A 109 -1.20 -17.37 3.15
CA GLY A 109 -1.10 -18.04 4.43
C GLY A 109 0.23 -17.81 5.15
N ILE A 110 0.13 -17.64 6.48
CA ILE A 110 1.27 -17.32 7.36
C ILE A 110 2.33 -18.43 7.38
N ALA A 111 1.94 -19.69 7.17
CA ALA A 111 2.86 -20.82 7.20
C ALA A 111 3.94 -20.74 6.09
N ALA A 112 3.70 -20.01 5.01
CA ALA A 112 4.69 -19.83 3.95
C ALA A 112 5.94 -19.08 4.41
N LEU A 113 5.88 -18.27 5.47
CA LEU A 113 7.03 -17.55 6.00
C LEU A 113 8.16 -18.48 6.49
N SER A 114 7.85 -19.75 6.76
CA SER A 114 8.86 -20.74 7.16
C SER A 114 9.59 -21.41 5.99
N TYR A 115 9.21 -21.15 4.73
CA TYR A 115 9.83 -21.84 3.58
C TYR A 115 11.11 -21.14 3.13
N GLY A 116 12.09 -21.94 2.67
CA GLY A 116 13.40 -21.45 2.25
C GLY A 116 14.30 -20.95 3.39
N SER A 117 15.58 -20.71 3.08
CA SER A 117 16.65 -20.33 4.02
C SER A 117 17.26 -18.94 3.73
N ALA A 118 16.88 -18.30 2.64
CA ALA A 118 17.31 -16.97 2.23
C ALA A 118 17.06 -15.89 3.31
N ILE A 119 17.59 -14.69 3.12
CA ILE A 119 17.16 -13.53 3.89
C ILE A 119 15.67 -13.29 3.64
N LYS A 120 14.89 -13.14 4.70
CA LYS A 120 13.42 -13.01 4.61
C LYS A 120 12.96 -11.63 5.04
N LEU A 121 12.39 -10.92 4.10
CA LEU A 121 11.76 -9.63 4.32
C LEU A 121 10.22 -9.78 4.26
N TYR A 122 9.51 -8.92 4.97
CA TYR A 122 8.05 -8.80 4.90
C TYR A 122 7.64 -7.34 4.87
N THR A 123 7.01 -6.87 3.78
CA THR A 123 6.41 -5.52 3.77
C THR A 123 4.96 -5.56 4.26
N ALA A 124 4.69 -4.80 5.33
CA ALA A 124 3.37 -4.64 5.91
C ALA A 124 2.57 -3.56 5.13
N HIS A 125 2.05 -3.93 3.94
CA HIS A 125 1.23 -3.04 3.11
C HIS A 125 -0.09 -2.65 3.76
N GLU A 126 -0.56 -3.47 4.67
CA GLU A 126 -1.80 -3.34 5.43
C GLU A 126 -1.59 -3.83 6.87
N HIS A 127 -2.57 -3.64 7.74
CA HIS A 127 -2.44 -4.06 9.15
C HIS A 127 -2.79 -5.55 9.40
N TRP A 128 -2.76 -6.40 8.38
CA TRP A 128 -3.14 -7.81 8.53
C TRP A 128 -2.35 -8.57 9.61
N LEU A 129 -1.09 -8.27 9.81
CA LEU A 129 -0.28 -8.90 10.85
C LEU A 129 -0.92 -8.77 12.23
N VAL A 130 -1.57 -7.66 12.51
CA VAL A 130 -2.15 -7.31 13.83
C VAL A 130 -3.67 -7.18 13.82
N CYS A 131 -4.31 -7.15 12.64
CA CYS A 131 -5.75 -6.98 12.46
C CYS A 131 -6.32 -7.95 11.41
N PRO A 132 -7.17 -8.91 11.77
CA PRO A 132 -7.77 -9.84 10.81
C PRO A 132 -8.72 -9.17 9.80
N MET A 133 -9.13 -7.92 10.03
CA MET A 133 -9.92 -7.09 9.10
C MET A 133 -9.05 -6.17 8.24
N HIS A 134 -7.73 -6.21 8.37
CA HIS A 134 -6.69 -5.53 7.57
C HIS A 134 -6.55 -4.01 7.78
N VAL A 135 -7.60 -3.31 8.17
CA VAL A 135 -7.65 -1.83 8.11
C VAL A 135 -7.73 -1.13 9.47
N LEU A 136 -7.66 -1.86 10.58
CA LEU A 136 -7.85 -1.32 11.95
C LEU A 136 -9.12 -0.45 12.06
N TRP A 137 -10.20 -0.86 11.36
CA TRP A 137 -11.52 -0.22 11.36
C TRP A 137 -12.51 -1.10 12.13
N LYS A 138 -12.75 -0.75 13.39
CA LYS A 138 -13.47 -1.60 14.35
C LYS A 138 -14.97 -1.55 14.10
N TYR A 139 -15.60 -2.71 14.02
CA TYR A 139 -17.05 -2.89 13.81
C TYR A 139 -17.63 -2.17 12.58
N ASN A 140 -16.79 -1.84 11.60
CA ASN A 140 -17.15 -0.99 10.45
C ASN A 140 -17.65 0.42 10.85
N ARG A 141 -17.18 0.98 11.98
CA ARG A 141 -17.66 2.25 12.53
C ARG A 141 -16.57 3.23 12.93
N GLU A 142 -15.47 2.74 13.51
CA GLU A 142 -14.46 3.59 14.15
C GLU A 142 -13.04 3.04 14.00
N VAL A 143 -12.03 3.86 14.19
CA VAL A 143 -10.63 3.43 14.24
C VAL A 143 -10.39 2.51 15.44
N CYS A 144 -9.61 1.45 15.26
CA CYS A 144 -9.37 0.43 16.26
C CYS A 144 -8.30 0.89 17.27
N ALA A 145 -8.72 1.40 18.43
CA ALA A 145 -7.82 1.71 19.54
C ALA A 145 -7.52 0.49 20.41
N LYS A 146 -8.50 -0.41 20.62
CA LYS A 146 -8.37 -1.63 21.43
C LYS A 146 -8.93 -2.84 20.68
N LYS A 147 -8.18 -3.95 20.70
CA LYS A 147 -8.55 -5.18 20.03
C LYS A 147 -9.83 -5.80 20.60
N SER A 148 -10.73 -6.20 19.70
CA SER A 148 -11.91 -7.04 19.95
C SER A 148 -12.16 -7.89 18.71
N CYS A 149 -11.10 -8.61 18.27
CA CYS A 149 -11.00 -9.13 16.92
C CYS A 149 -12.10 -10.15 16.55
N THR A 150 -12.45 -11.07 17.46
CA THR A 150 -13.50 -12.07 17.20
C THR A 150 -14.85 -11.40 16.94
N PHE A 151 -15.28 -10.50 17.84
CA PHE A 151 -16.54 -9.76 17.66
C PHE A 151 -16.50 -8.82 16.47
N CYS A 152 -15.34 -8.21 16.19
CA CYS A 152 -15.17 -7.34 15.04
C CYS A 152 -15.30 -8.11 13.71
N GLN A 153 -14.76 -9.33 13.63
CA GLN A 153 -14.92 -10.20 12.47
C GLN A 153 -16.39 -10.59 12.27
N LEU A 154 -17.09 -11.00 13.34
CA LEU A 154 -18.52 -11.34 13.28
C LEU A 154 -19.37 -10.14 12.85
N ALA A 155 -19.13 -8.94 13.39
CA ALA A 155 -19.78 -7.71 12.96
C ALA A 155 -19.51 -7.37 11.50
N GLY A 156 -18.30 -7.69 11.01
CA GLY A 156 -17.91 -7.58 9.60
C GLY A 156 -18.39 -8.74 8.70
N LYS A 157 -19.27 -9.61 9.23
CA LYS A 157 -19.78 -10.82 8.53
C LYS A 157 -18.67 -11.74 8.01
N ARG A 158 -17.56 -11.83 8.76
CA ARG A 158 -16.44 -12.73 8.45
C ARG A 158 -16.27 -13.76 9.55
N PRO A 159 -16.02 -15.04 9.22
CA PRO A 159 -15.76 -16.06 10.24
C PRO A 159 -14.45 -15.74 10.97
N PRO A 160 -14.40 -15.93 12.32
CA PRO A 160 -13.21 -15.69 13.11
C PRO A 160 -12.04 -16.58 12.70
N GLN A 161 -10.85 -15.97 12.57
CA GLN A 161 -9.60 -16.69 12.25
C GLN A 161 -9.00 -17.26 13.54
N LEU A 162 -9.51 -18.41 14.00
CA LEU A 162 -9.16 -18.99 15.31
C LEU A 162 -7.67 -19.37 15.42
N TRP A 163 -7.02 -19.71 14.31
CA TRP A 163 -5.59 -20.02 14.26
C TRP A 163 -4.71 -18.87 14.77
N ARG A 164 -5.18 -17.62 14.73
CA ARG A 164 -4.44 -16.47 15.26
C ARG A 164 -4.25 -16.53 16.78
N TYR A 165 -5.07 -17.30 17.49
CA TYR A 165 -5.00 -17.49 18.95
C TYR A 165 -4.21 -18.75 19.34
N SER A 166 -3.76 -19.57 18.38
CA SER A 166 -3.03 -20.82 18.63
C SER A 166 -1.50 -20.66 18.75
N GLY A 167 -0.98 -19.43 18.77
CA GLY A 167 0.46 -19.15 18.70
C GLY A 167 1.09 -19.39 17.32
N MET A 168 0.28 -19.76 16.32
CA MET A 168 0.77 -20.01 14.95
C MET A 168 1.38 -18.73 14.34
N MET A 169 0.73 -17.58 14.56
CA MET A 169 1.25 -16.28 14.08
C MET A 169 2.67 -16.05 14.61
N SER A 170 2.87 -16.01 15.92
CA SER A 170 4.17 -15.75 16.55
C SER A 170 5.24 -16.75 16.13
N ARG A 171 4.85 -18.02 15.92
CA ARG A 171 5.77 -19.08 15.48
C ARG A 171 6.31 -18.81 14.08
N HIS A 172 5.47 -18.38 13.16
CA HIS A 172 5.89 -18.15 11.77
C HIS A 172 6.53 -16.79 11.55
N LEU A 173 6.15 -15.74 12.30
CA LEU A 173 6.80 -14.42 12.23
C LEU A 173 8.30 -14.49 12.57
N LYS A 174 8.72 -15.40 13.45
CA LYS A 174 10.14 -15.60 13.81
C LYS A 174 11.04 -16.03 12.65
N HIS A 175 10.47 -16.47 11.54
CA HIS A 175 11.24 -16.84 10.35
C HIS A 175 11.55 -15.64 9.45
N VAL A 176 11.00 -14.46 9.72
CA VAL A 176 11.25 -13.24 8.97
C VAL A 176 12.34 -12.46 9.67
N ASP A 177 13.41 -12.12 8.96
CA ASP A 177 14.55 -11.38 9.50
C ASP A 177 14.19 -9.91 9.77
N LEU A 178 13.42 -9.30 8.86
CA LEU A 178 13.03 -7.90 8.98
C LEU A 178 11.66 -7.63 8.38
N PHE A 179 10.80 -6.97 9.16
CA PHE A 179 9.56 -6.39 8.66
C PHE A 179 9.81 -4.96 8.17
N LEU A 180 9.13 -4.59 7.09
CA LEU A 180 9.20 -3.27 6.48
C LEU A 180 7.83 -2.60 6.58
N SER A 181 7.82 -1.33 6.94
CA SER A 181 6.59 -0.54 7.03
C SER A 181 6.69 0.69 6.15
N PRO A 182 5.65 1.02 5.36
CA PRO A 182 5.68 2.15 4.44
C PRO A 182 5.66 3.51 5.13
N SER A 183 5.34 3.58 6.44
CA SER A 183 5.37 4.81 7.24
C SER A 183 5.81 4.53 8.67
N LYS A 184 6.32 5.56 9.35
CA LYS A 184 6.64 5.52 10.79
C LYS A 184 5.36 5.33 11.62
N PHE A 185 4.24 5.94 11.20
CA PHE A 185 2.94 5.72 11.82
C PHE A 185 2.54 4.23 11.77
N SER A 186 2.57 3.62 10.58
CA SER A 186 2.20 2.21 10.42
C SER A 186 3.15 1.30 11.20
N MET A 187 4.45 1.58 11.20
CA MET A 187 5.45 0.88 12.02
C MET A 187 5.09 0.92 13.50
N LYS A 188 4.89 2.12 14.05
CA LYS A 188 4.50 2.32 15.45
C LYS A 188 3.19 1.60 15.77
N LYS A 189 2.21 1.68 14.86
CA LYS A 189 0.91 1.05 15.05
C LYS A 189 0.99 -0.48 15.06
N HIS A 190 1.84 -1.10 14.26
CA HIS A 190 2.10 -2.55 14.33
C HIS A 190 2.69 -2.96 15.69
N ILE A 191 3.66 -2.21 16.20
CA ILE A 191 4.26 -2.46 17.52
C ILE A 191 3.22 -2.30 18.64
N GLU A 192 2.49 -1.18 18.66
CA GLU A 192 1.41 -0.91 19.63
C GLU A 192 0.32 -2.00 19.62
N MET A 193 0.04 -2.54 18.45
CA MET A 193 -0.92 -3.62 18.27
C MET A 193 -0.31 -5.01 18.40
N GLY A 194 0.89 -5.12 19.01
CA GLY A 194 1.51 -6.36 19.46
C GLY A 194 2.24 -7.16 18.38
N LEU A 195 2.82 -6.51 17.39
CA LEU A 195 3.85 -7.12 16.55
C LEU A 195 5.15 -7.16 17.36
N ASP A 196 5.56 -8.35 17.76
CA ASP A 196 6.83 -8.64 18.44
C ASP A 196 7.84 -9.17 17.44
N ALA A 197 8.39 -8.27 16.62
CA ALA A 197 9.36 -8.59 15.58
C ALA A 197 10.12 -7.32 15.13
N PRO A 198 11.36 -7.43 14.62
CA PRO A 198 12.10 -6.29 14.10
C PRO A 198 11.36 -5.68 12.91
N ILE A 199 11.02 -4.39 13.01
CA ILE A 199 10.35 -3.65 11.94
C ILE A 199 11.05 -2.33 11.70
N LYS A 200 11.31 -1.99 10.44
CA LYS A 200 11.92 -0.72 10.01
C LYS A 200 11.04 -0.01 9.01
N HIS A 201 11.21 1.30 8.94
CA HIS A 201 10.53 2.16 7.97
C HIS A 201 11.23 2.06 6.62
N LEU A 202 10.45 1.77 5.57
CA LEU A 202 10.83 1.88 4.16
C LEU A 202 9.63 2.44 3.40
N PRO A 203 9.63 3.73 3.01
CA PRO A 203 8.49 4.36 2.34
C PRO A 203 8.28 3.79 0.95
N TYR A 204 7.06 3.86 0.42
CA TYR A 204 6.80 3.56 -0.97
C TYR A 204 7.51 4.54 -1.90
N PHE A 205 7.67 4.12 -3.15
CA PHE A 205 8.22 4.96 -4.20
C PHE A 205 7.36 4.92 -5.47
N LEU A 206 7.55 5.92 -6.30
CA LEU A 206 7.05 5.98 -7.67
C LEU A 206 8.22 6.24 -8.61
N PRO A 207 8.19 5.67 -9.83
CA PRO A 207 9.15 6.04 -10.86
C PRO A 207 9.04 7.54 -11.18
N ARG A 208 10.18 8.17 -11.47
CA ARG A 208 10.20 9.54 -12.01
C ARG A 208 9.41 9.56 -13.32
N GLN A 209 8.58 10.56 -13.47
CA GLN A 209 7.82 10.71 -14.69
C GLN A 209 8.63 11.48 -15.73
N SER A 210 8.57 11.05 -17.00
CA SER A 210 9.11 11.83 -18.10
C SER A 210 8.21 13.05 -18.36
N GLU A 211 8.79 14.20 -18.70
CA GLU A 211 8.05 15.44 -18.97
C GLU A 211 7.14 15.39 -20.20
N GLN A 212 7.08 14.25 -20.92
CA GLN A 212 6.50 14.15 -22.27
C GLN A 212 5.02 13.74 -22.33
N ASP A 213 4.34 13.50 -21.21
CA ASP A 213 2.99 12.89 -21.23
C ASP A 213 1.82 13.89 -21.11
N ASP A 214 1.78 14.92 -21.94
CA ASP A 214 0.70 15.95 -21.92
C ASP A 214 -0.35 15.77 -23.04
N LYS A 215 -0.73 14.53 -23.37
CA LYS A 215 -1.62 14.24 -24.51
C LYS A 215 -3.00 13.69 -24.15
N SER A 216 -3.45 13.73 -22.89
CA SER A 216 -4.78 13.22 -22.57
C SER A 216 -5.87 14.28 -22.70
N ALA A 217 -6.96 13.95 -23.42
CA ALA A 217 -8.11 14.82 -23.64
C ALA A 217 -9.13 14.79 -22.45
N VAL A 218 -8.65 14.89 -21.19
CA VAL A 218 -9.59 14.98 -20.06
C VAL A 218 -10.18 16.38 -20.00
N GLU A 219 -11.47 16.49 -20.25
CA GLU A 219 -12.20 17.74 -20.06
C GLU A 219 -12.33 18.05 -18.57
N THR A 220 -11.59 19.04 -18.11
CA THR A 220 -11.61 19.46 -16.69
C THR A 220 -12.51 20.67 -16.43
N GLY A 221 -13.14 21.25 -17.47
CA GLY A 221 -13.86 22.49 -17.37
C GLY A 221 -12.95 23.72 -17.15
N GLU A 222 -13.56 24.92 -17.11
CA GLU A 222 -12.84 26.19 -16.88
C GLU A 222 -12.72 26.56 -15.39
N ARG A 223 -13.52 25.91 -14.52
CA ARG A 223 -13.56 26.20 -13.09
C ARG A 223 -12.37 25.59 -12.34
N PRO A 224 -11.86 26.27 -11.29
CA PRO A 224 -10.83 25.66 -10.43
C PRO A 224 -11.38 24.42 -9.74
N PHE A 225 -10.62 23.33 -9.79
CA PHE A 225 -11.05 22.07 -9.20
C PHE A 225 -10.02 21.49 -8.23
N PHE A 226 -10.54 20.67 -7.30
CA PHE A 226 -9.77 19.79 -6.43
C PHE A 226 -10.01 18.34 -6.86
N LEU A 227 -9.02 17.50 -6.60
CA LEU A 227 -9.02 16.13 -7.08
C LEU A 227 -9.03 15.13 -5.91
N PHE A 228 -9.92 14.15 -5.97
CA PHE A 228 -9.82 12.93 -5.19
C PHE A 228 -9.43 11.77 -6.13
N VAL A 229 -8.47 10.95 -5.71
CA VAL A 229 -8.09 9.72 -6.43
C VAL A 229 -8.11 8.55 -5.45
N GLY A 230 -8.85 7.49 -5.77
CA GLY A 230 -8.85 6.29 -4.94
C GLY A 230 -10.08 5.41 -5.10
N ARG A 231 -10.10 4.29 -4.36
CA ARG A 231 -11.26 3.40 -4.32
C ARG A 231 -12.42 4.09 -3.61
N LEU A 232 -13.62 3.97 -4.17
CA LEU A 232 -14.82 4.51 -3.56
C LEU A 232 -15.36 3.53 -2.50
N GLU A 233 -14.79 3.64 -1.31
CA GLU A 233 -15.17 2.90 -0.10
C GLU A 233 -15.52 3.90 1.00
N TYR A 234 -16.43 3.54 1.92
CA TYR A 234 -16.85 4.41 3.03
C TYR A 234 -15.66 5.00 3.82
N ILE A 235 -14.66 4.16 4.08
CA ILE A 235 -13.48 4.54 4.88
C ILE A 235 -12.56 5.56 4.18
N LYS A 236 -12.72 5.78 2.88
CA LYS A 236 -11.97 6.79 2.13
C LYS A 236 -12.50 8.21 2.30
N GLY A 237 -13.65 8.38 2.94
CA GLY A 237 -14.11 9.69 3.41
C GLY A 237 -14.70 10.64 2.36
N VAL A 238 -14.94 10.17 1.13
CA VAL A 238 -15.47 11.02 0.03
C VAL A 238 -16.81 11.67 0.40
N GLN A 239 -17.63 11.01 1.20
CA GLN A 239 -18.89 11.55 1.72
C GLN A 239 -18.69 12.88 2.49
N ASN A 240 -17.54 13.07 3.14
CA ASN A 240 -17.21 14.31 3.84
C ASN A 240 -16.80 15.41 2.85
N LEU A 241 -16.14 15.04 1.73
CA LEU A 241 -15.86 16.02 0.65
C LEU A 241 -17.14 16.52 0.01
N ILE A 242 -18.08 15.63 -0.33
CA ILE A 242 -19.38 16.02 -0.92
C ILE A 242 -20.05 17.06 -0.02
N LYS A 243 -20.04 16.84 1.30
CA LYS A 243 -20.58 17.79 2.27
C LYS A 243 -19.84 19.13 2.27
N ALA A 244 -18.51 19.15 2.20
CA ALA A 244 -17.72 20.37 2.12
C ALA A 244 -17.97 21.13 0.81
N PHE A 245 -18.02 20.41 -0.33
CA PHE A 245 -18.24 21.00 -1.65
C PHE A 245 -19.69 21.49 -1.87
N SER A 246 -20.68 21.00 -1.15
CA SER A 246 -22.03 21.60 -1.14
C SER A 246 -22.04 23.02 -0.56
N LYS A 247 -21.04 23.39 0.26
CA LYS A 247 -20.85 24.70 0.87
C LYS A 247 -19.88 25.62 0.09
N THR A 248 -19.20 25.07 -0.92
CA THR A 248 -18.21 25.77 -1.73
C THR A 248 -18.50 25.61 -3.23
N PRO A 249 -19.66 26.13 -3.70
CA PRO A 249 -20.09 25.95 -5.09
C PRO A 249 -19.15 26.65 -6.10
N GLU A 250 -18.25 27.49 -5.65
CA GLU A 250 -17.21 28.14 -6.45
C GLU A 250 -16.10 27.19 -6.96
N PHE A 251 -15.97 25.98 -6.38
CA PHE A 251 -14.97 24.99 -6.75
C PHE A 251 -15.62 23.71 -7.28
N ASP A 252 -14.95 23.06 -8.23
CA ASP A 252 -15.33 21.71 -8.67
C ASP A 252 -14.57 20.65 -7.87
N LEU A 253 -15.23 19.53 -7.56
CA LEU A 253 -14.64 18.29 -7.05
C LEU A 253 -14.66 17.25 -8.17
N LEU A 254 -13.46 16.82 -8.62
CA LEU A 254 -13.33 15.70 -9.55
C LEU A 254 -12.95 14.45 -8.76
N ILE A 255 -13.76 13.38 -8.91
CA ILE A 255 -13.59 12.11 -8.20
C ILE A 255 -13.15 11.04 -9.20
N ALA A 256 -11.86 10.71 -9.20
CA ALA A 256 -11.27 9.67 -10.03
C ALA A 256 -11.17 8.36 -9.24
N GLY A 257 -11.92 7.36 -9.68
CA GLY A 257 -11.95 6.04 -9.06
C GLY A 257 -13.31 5.36 -9.13
N ASP A 258 -13.37 4.15 -8.58
CA ASP A 258 -14.58 3.34 -8.53
C ASP A 258 -14.59 2.47 -7.27
N GLY A 259 -15.76 1.93 -6.90
CA GLY A 259 -15.87 1.07 -5.73
C GLY A 259 -17.30 0.86 -5.27
N VAL A 260 -17.45 -0.01 -4.27
CA VAL A 260 -18.77 -0.46 -3.78
C VAL A 260 -19.63 0.66 -3.17
N TYR A 261 -19.02 1.77 -2.80
CA TYR A 261 -19.72 2.91 -2.18
C TYR A 261 -20.11 4.00 -3.21
N ARG A 262 -19.80 3.82 -4.50
CA ARG A 262 -20.03 4.80 -5.56
C ARG A 262 -21.49 5.24 -5.65
N ALA A 263 -22.43 4.30 -5.73
CA ALA A 263 -23.86 4.63 -5.87
C ALA A 263 -24.41 5.50 -4.71
N ALA A 264 -23.95 5.23 -3.47
CA ALA A 264 -24.32 6.03 -2.31
C ALA A 264 -23.71 7.46 -2.37
N LEU A 265 -22.50 7.61 -2.89
CA LEU A 265 -21.86 8.91 -3.07
C LEU A 265 -22.52 9.73 -4.19
N GLU A 266 -22.88 9.09 -5.31
CA GLU A 266 -23.61 9.73 -6.41
C GLU A 266 -24.97 10.23 -5.94
N SER A 267 -25.71 9.42 -5.15
CA SER A 267 -26.98 9.85 -4.54
C SER A 267 -26.79 11.02 -3.56
N GLN A 268 -25.70 11.03 -2.78
CA GLN A 268 -25.40 12.15 -1.88
C GLN A 268 -25.04 13.44 -2.65
N ALA A 269 -24.47 13.32 -3.83
CA ALA A 269 -24.06 14.43 -4.70
C ALA A 269 -25.19 14.91 -5.63
N GLU A 270 -26.39 14.32 -5.54
CA GLU A 270 -27.52 14.71 -6.37
C GLU A 270 -27.87 16.20 -6.17
N GLY A 271 -28.05 16.92 -7.27
CA GLY A 271 -28.27 18.38 -7.25
C GLY A 271 -27.01 19.24 -7.04
N LEU A 272 -25.83 18.66 -6.96
CA LEU A 272 -24.55 19.38 -6.82
C LEU A 272 -23.75 19.35 -8.16
N PRO A 273 -23.94 20.34 -9.06
CA PRO A 273 -23.32 20.32 -10.40
C PRO A 273 -21.80 20.49 -10.38
N ASN A 274 -21.23 20.89 -9.26
CA ASN A 274 -19.80 21.05 -9.04
C ASN A 274 -19.10 19.77 -8.58
N ILE A 275 -19.79 18.61 -8.54
CA ILE A 275 -19.18 17.32 -8.20
C ILE A 275 -19.30 16.38 -9.40
N LYS A 276 -18.15 15.83 -9.85
CA LYS A 276 -18.07 14.97 -11.03
C LYS A 276 -17.38 13.67 -10.73
N PHE A 277 -18.05 12.54 -11.02
CA PHE A 277 -17.50 11.19 -10.89
C PHE A 277 -16.91 10.75 -12.24
N LEU A 278 -15.61 10.64 -12.32
CA LEU A 278 -14.89 10.33 -13.56
C LEU A 278 -14.72 8.82 -13.80
N GLY A 279 -15.03 7.98 -12.79
CA GLY A 279 -14.72 6.56 -12.85
C GLY A 279 -13.22 6.29 -12.79
N ARG A 280 -12.81 5.07 -13.17
CA ARG A 280 -11.39 4.71 -13.23
C ARG A 280 -10.74 5.45 -14.39
N GLN A 281 -9.58 6.03 -14.12
CA GLN A 281 -8.77 6.77 -15.08
C GLN A 281 -7.46 6.02 -15.36
N ASP A 282 -6.97 6.10 -16.58
CA ASP A 282 -5.63 5.62 -16.93
C ASP A 282 -4.53 6.58 -16.44
N GLN A 283 -3.28 6.16 -16.58
CA GLN A 283 -2.13 6.91 -16.05
C GLN A 283 -1.98 8.30 -16.73
N ALA A 284 -2.22 8.40 -18.04
CA ALA A 284 -2.09 9.65 -18.77
C ALA A 284 -3.17 10.66 -18.34
N SER A 285 -4.42 10.20 -18.22
CA SER A 285 -5.54 10.98 -17.70
C SER A 285 -5.29 11.45 -16.26
N LEU A 286 -4.82 10.56 -15.38
CA LEU A 286 -4.46 10.91 -14.01
C LEU A 286 -3.35 11.95 -13.96
N SER A 287 -2.32 11.82 -14.78
CA SER A 287 -1.22 12.79 -14.85
C SER A 287 -1.72 14.19 -15.20
N THR A 288 -2.65 14.30 -16.16
CA THR A 288 -3.29 15.57 -16.54
C THR A 288 -4.15 16.13 -15.40
N LEU A 289 -4.95 15.28 -14.75
CA LEU A 289 -5.78 15.68 -13.61
C LEU A 289 -4.92 16.20 -12.45
N TYR A 290 -3.84 15.49 -12.10
CA TYR A 290 -2.91 15.95 -11.07
C TYR A 290 -2.34 17.32 -11.39
N ARG A 291 -1.74 17.53 -12.57
CA ARG A 291 -1.12 18.81 -12.95
C ARG A 291 -2.07 20.01 -12.94
N ARG A 292 -3.34 19.80 -13.24
CA ARG A 292 -4.37 20.85 -13.35
C ARG A 292 -5.12 21.12 -12.03
N ALA A 293 -5.11 20.18 -11.09
CA ALA A 293 -5.78 20.32 -9.81
C ALA A 293 -5.16 21.45 -8.96
N LYS A 294 -5.98 22.16 -8.21
CA LYS A 294 -5.51 23.12 -7.19
C LYS A 294 -4.82 22.41 -6.03
N ALA A 295 -5.33 21.23 -5.68
CA ALA A 295 -4.71 20.26 -4.77
C ALA A 295 -5.39 18.91 -4.92
N VAL A 296 -4.70 17.85 -4.46
CA VAL A 296 -5.32 16.56 -4.16
C VAL A 296 -5.84 16.58 -2.73
N ILE A 297 -7.04 16.04 -2.50
CA ILE A 297 -7.61 15.92 -1.15
C ILE A 297 -7.68 14.44 -0.77
N VAL A 298 -7.12 14.10 0.40
CA VAL A 298 -7.14 12.73 0.95
C VAL A 298 -7.91 12.72 2.26
N PRO A 299 -9.25 12.50 2.21
CA PRO A 299 -10.16 12.65 3.34
C PRO A 299 -10.35 11.36 4.14
N SER A 300 -9.48 10.36 4.00
CA SER A 300 -9.64 9.04 4.62
C SER A 300 -9.95 9.13 6.11
N ILE A 301 -10.96 8.38 6.56
CA ILE A 301 -11.40 8.29 7.96
C ILE A 301 -10.89 7.03 8.68
N CYS A 302 -10.06 6.23 8.00
CA CYS A 302 -9.34 5.10 8.57
C CYS A 302 -7.82 5.35 8.56
N TYR A 303 -7.08 4.50 9.27
CA TYR A 303 -5.62 4.54 9.24
C TYR A 303 -5.08 4.11 7.88
N GLU A 304 -4.67 5.07 7.06
CA GLU A 304 -3.85 4.77 5.89
C GLU A 304 -2.46 4.31 6.34
N THR A 305 -1.90 3.35 5.61
CA THR A 305 -0.53 2.88 5.89
C THR A 305 0.54 3.82 5.33
N PHE A 306 0.19 4.63 4.31
CA PHE A 306 1.10 5.61 3.71
C PHE A 306 0.36 6.80 3.07
N GLY A 307 -0.45 6.58 2.03
CA GLY A 307 -1.07 7.64 1.23
C GLY A 307 -0.34 7.88 -0.09
N ILE A 308 -0.20 6.83 -0.90
CA ILE A 308 0.54 6.86 -2.17
C ILE A 308 0.05 7.97 -3.12
N VAL A 309 -1.23 8.31 -3.08
CA VAL A 309 -1.85 9.39 -3.87
C VAL A 309 -1.22 10.75 -3.59
N ILE A 310 -0.69 10.97 -2.38
CA ILE A 310 -0.01 12.21 -2.02
C ILE A 310 1.31 12.34 -2.80
N ILE A 311 2.10 11.27 -2.83
CA ILE A 311 3.37 11.31 -3.59
C ILE A 311 3.13 11.26 -5.10
N GLU A 312 2.00 10.72 -5.58
CA GLU A 312 1.56 10.87 -6.97
C GLU A 312 1.29 12.34 -7.29
N ALA A 313 0.57 13.07 -6.43
CA ALA A 313 0.37 14.51 -6.59
C ALA A 313 1.70 15.28 -6.58
N PHE A 314 2.58 14.97 -5.64
CA PHE A 314 3.90 15.62 -5.54
C PHE A 314 4.78 15.38 -6.77
N SER A 315 4.72 14.19 -7.38
CA SER A 315 5.45 13.92 -8.63
C SER A 315 5.01 14.82 -9.79
N HIS A 316 3.83 15.44 -9.68
CA HIS A 316 3.27 16.41 -10.61
C HIS A 316 3.30 17.87 -10.10
N LYS A 317 4.04 18.15 -9.04
CA LYS A 317 4.11 19.47 -8.39
C LYS A 317 2.76 19.99 -7.89
N THR A 318 1.86 19.09 -7.53
CA THR A 318 0.52 19.40 -7.04
C THR A 318 0.50 19.22 -5.53
N PRO A 319 0.11 20.25 -4.75
CA PRO A 319 0.04 20.15 -3.30
C PRO A 319 -1.11 19.22 -2.86
N ALA A 320 -1.05 18.76 -1.60
CA ALA A 320 -2.07 17.92 -1.03
C ALA A 320 -2.74 18.57 0.21
N ILE A 321 -4.02 18.24 0.42
CA ILE A 321 -4.76 18.54 1.66
C ILE A 321 -5.19 17.20 2.24
N VAL A 322 -4.76 16.89 3.46
CA VAL A 322 -4.96 15.56 4.04
C VAL A 322 -5.65 15.64 5.40
N ASN A 323 -6.48 14.63 5.70
CA ASN A 323 -7.06 14.48 7.04
C ASN A 323 -5.95 14.16 8.07
N ASP A 324 -6.05 14.72 9.28
CA ASP A 324 -5.13 14.46 10.40
C ASP A 324 -5.37 13.05 10.98
N LEU A 325 -5.08 12.03 10.17
CA LEU A 325 -5.31 10.64 10.57
C LEU A 325 -4.30 9.68 9.92
N GLY A 326 -3.77 8.78 10.73
CA GLY A 326 -2.90 7.70 10.24
C GLY A 326 -1.54 8.21 9.76
N ALA A 327 -1.09 7.71 8.61
CA ALA A 327 0.18 8.11 8.02
C ALA A 327 0.10 9.38 7.16
N LEU A 328 -1.10 9.93 6.93
CA LEU A 328 -1.27 11.05 6.02
C LEU A 328 -0.54 12.32 6.47
N PRO A 329 -0.61 12.75 7.77
CA PRO A 329 0.15 13.90 8.24
C PRO A 329 1.65 13.72 8.09
N GLU A 330 2.18 12.52 8.31
CA GLU A 330 3.61 12.22 8.19
C GLU A 330 4.18 12.59 6.80
N VAL A 331 3.41 12.34 5.73
CA VAL A 331 3.84 12.65 4.37
C VAL A 331 3.87 14.17 4.13
N ILE A 332 2.93 14.91 4.72
CA ILE A 332 2.93 16.39 4.66
C ILE A 332 4.09 16.97 5.47
N ASP A 333 4.29 16.49 6.71
CA ASP A 333 5.38 16.95 7.60
C ASP A 333 6.76 16.66 6.97
N ASP A 334 6.91 15.52 6.31
CA ASP A 334 8.15 15.12 5.62
C ASP A 334 8.44 15.93 4.34
N SER A 335 7.46 16.66 3.79
CA SER A 335 7.55 17.36 2.51
C SER A 335 7.35 18.88 2.59
N ASP A 336 6.63 19.38 3.58
CA ASP A 336 6.02 20.71 3.56
C ASP A 336 5.15 20.97 2.30
N GLY A 337 4.62 19.88 1.66
CA GLY A 337 3.97 19.95 0.35
C GLY A 337 2.45 20.17 0.40
N GLY A 338 1.89 20.61 1.53
CA GLY A 338 0.45 20.75 1.63
C GLY A 338 -0.08 21.16 2.99
N PHE A 339 -1.34 20.82 3.26
CA PHE A 339 -2.02 21.11 4.51
C PHE A 339 -2.60 19.86 5.17
N VAL A 340 -2.58 19.84 6.49
CA VAL A 340 -3.30 18.86 7.33
C VAL A 340 -4.54 19.56 7.88
N TYR A 341 -5.70 18.90 7.86
CA TYR A 341 -6.95 19.43 8.44
C TYR A 341 -7.59 18.43 9.41
N ARG A 342 -8.31 18.94 10.40
CA ARG A 342 -9.06 18.19 11.41
C ARG A 342 -10.56 18.40 11.30
N THR A 343 -10.96 19.57 10.83
CA THR A 343 -12.38 19.96 10.71
C THR A 343 -12.74 20.33 9.28
N GLU A 344 -14.03 20.35 8.99
CA GLU A 344 -14.54 20.76 7.68
C GLU A 344 -14.17 22.23 7.38
N GLU A 345 -14.18 23.09 8.40
CA GLU A 345 -13.81 24.51 8.29
C GLU A 345 -12.34 24.67 7.91
N GLU A 346 -11.44 23.90 8.51
CA GLU A 346 -10.01 23.87 8.15
C GLU A 346 -9.80 23.40 6.73
N LEU A 347 -10.53 22.37 6.29
CA LEU A 347 -10.51 21.88 4.90
C LEU A 347 -10.92 23.00 3.94
N ILE A 348 -12.07 23.65 4.18
CA ILE A 348 -12.58 24.73 3.33
C ILE A 348 -11.59 25.92 3.32
N ALA A 349 -10.99 26.27 4.46
CA ALA A 349 -10.01 27.33 4.55
C ALA A 349 -8.74 27.00 3.73
N ALA A 350 -8.24 25.77 3.80
CA ALA A 350 -7.12 25.29 3.01
C ALA A 350 -7.43 25.33 1.49
N MET A 351 -8.63 24.89 1.10
CA MET A 351 -9.09 24.94 -0.29
C MET A 351 -9.11 26.38 -0.81
N ARG A 352 -9.71 27.32 -0.09
CA ARG A 352 -9.78 28.75 -0.47
C ARG A 352 -8.40 29.36 -0.57
N LYS A 353 -7.51 29.07 0.37
CA LYS A 353 -6.13 29.54 0.40
C LYS A 353 -5.35 29.10 -0.84
N LEU A 354 -5.44 27.80 -1.22
CA LEU A 354 -4.76 27.29 -2.41
C LEU A 354 -5.39 27.77 -3.72
N ALA A 355 -6.69 28.03 -3.74
CA ALA A 355 -7.35 28.57 -4.93
C ALA A 355 -7.00 30.04 -5.17
N SER A 356 -6.94 30.87 -4.10
CA SER A 356 -6.74 32.32 -4.19
C SER A 356 -5.27 32.75 -4.26
N ASP A 357 -4.32 31.90 -3.82
CA ASP A 357 -2.88 32.23 -3.80
C ASP A 357 -2.07 31.25 -4.69
N PRO A 358 -1.89 31.61 -5.99
CA PRO A 358 -1.10 30.79 -6.90
C PRO A 358 0.37 30.65 -6.50
N LYS A 359 0.95 31.67 -5.86
CA LYS A 359 2.35 31.62 -5.41
C LYS A 359 2.53 30.57 -4.31
N LEU A 360 1.70 30.64 -3.28
CA LEU A 360 1.70 29.64 -2.20
C LEU A 360 1.47 28.22 -2.74
N ARG A 361 0.51 28.06 -3.64
CA ARG A 361 0.20 26.74 -4.25
C ARG A 361 1.41 26.18 -4.99
N ASN A 362 2.09 27.01 -5.80
CA ASN A 362 3.28 26.60 -6.53
C ASN A 362 4.45 26.31 -5.58
N ASP A 363 4.65 27.12 -4.53
CA ASP A 363 5.69 26.89 -3.52
C ASP A 363 5.51 25.55 -2.79
N LEU A 364 4.27 25.21 -2.39
CA LEU A 364 3.95 23.94 -1.76
C LEU A 364 4.12 22.76 -2.73
N GLY A 365 3.69 22.92 -3.99
CA GLY A 365 3.89 21.91 -5.03
C GLY A 365 5.37 21.62 -5.29
N GLU A 366 6.21 22.66 -5.38
CA GLU A 366 7.67 22.50 -5.55
C GLU A 366 8.34 21.87 -4.32
N LYS A 367 7.89 22.18 -3.10
CA LYS A 367 8.37 21.51 -1.87
C LYS A 367 8.03 20.03 -1.90
N GLY A 368 6.77 19.68 -2.22
CA GLY A 368 6.33 18.31 -2.38
C GLY A 368 7.17 17.57 -3.42
N TYR A 369 7.41 18.16 -4.58
CA TYR A 369 8.22 17.57 -5.66
C TYR A 369 9.68 17.35 -5.25
N ARG A 370 10.30 18.30 -4.56
CA ARG A 370 11.68 18.12 -4.04
C ARG A 370 11.75 16.99 -3.01
N ALA A 371 10.75 16.88 -2.14
CA ALA A 371 10.66 15.78 -1.20
C ALA A 371 10.43 14.44 -1.92
N PHE A 372 9.59 14.40 -2.97
CA PHE A 372 9.40 13.25 -3.82
C PHE A 372 10.72 12.76 -4.41
N LEU A 373 11.49 13.64 -5.06
CA LEU A 373 12.80 13.28 -5.64
C LEU A 373 13.81 12.78 -4.60
N LYS A 374 13.78 13.33 -3.39
CA LYS A 374 14.72 12.99 -2.33
C LYS A 374 14.37 11.72 -1.56
N LYS A 375 13.06 11.40 -1.41
CA LYS A 375 12.60 10.36 -0.48
C LYS A 375 11.76 9.26 -1.14
N TRP A 376 11.05 9.57 -2.24
CA TRP A 376 9.95 8.72 -2.75
C TRP A 376 10.06 8.39 -4.24
N CYS A 377 11.20 8.66 -4.88
CA CYS A 377 11.51 8.11 -6.20
C CYS A 377 12.33 6.81 -6.08
N GLU A 378 12.65 6.22 -7.22
CA GLU A 378 13.25 4.89 -7.29
C GLU A 378 14.61 4.79 -6.61
N ASP A 379 15.51 5.77 -6.82
CA ASP A 379 16.90 5.68 -6.33
C ASP A 379 16.98 5.60 -4.81
N PRO A 380 16.44 6.57 -4.02
CA PRO A 380 16.54 6.49 -2.56
C PRO A 380 15.82 5.27 -1.97
N HIS A 381 14.74 4.80 -2.61
CA HIS A 381 14.06 3.60 -2.14
C HIS A 381 14.92 2.35 -2.30
N ILE A 382 15.52 2.17 -3.49
CA ILE A 382 16.34 0.98 -3.78
C ILE A 382 17.63 0.99 -2.96
N GLU A 383 18.26 2.16 -2.79
CA GLU A 383 19.43 2.29 -1.90
C GLU A 383 19.07 1.84 -0.48
N MET A 384 18.02 2.39 0.12
CA MET A 384 17.56 1.98 1.46
C MET A 384 17.21 0.49 1.51
N TYR A 385 16.57 -0.05 0.48
CA TYR A 385 16.18 -1.45 0.42
C TYR A 385 17.39 -2.39 0.42
N LEU A 386 18.40 -2.08 -0.40
CA LEU A 386 19.64 -2.87 -0.48
C LEU A 386 20.49 -2.72 0.78
N ASP A 387 20.59 -1.53 1.37
CA ASP A 387 21.28 -1.29 2.64
C ASP A 387 20.69 -2.11 3.79
N LEU A 388 19.34 -2.21 3.83
CA LEU A 388 18.66 -3.05 4.82
C LEU A 388 19.00 -4.53 4.65
N ILE A 389 19.08 -5.03 3.42
CA ILE A 389 19.50 -6.40 3.12
C ILE A 389 20.96 -6.62 3.54
N GLY A 390 21.86 -5.72 3.13
CA GLY A 390 23.29 -5.79 3.50
C GLY A 390 23.50 -5.82 5.01
N SER A 391 22.74 -5.00 5.77
CA SER A 391 22.82 -5.02 7.24
C SER A 391 22.41 -6.37 7.85
N ILE A 392 21.41 -7.05 7.28
CA ILE A 392 20.99 -8.38 7.74
C ILE A 392 22.05 -9.43 7.40
N GLU A 393 22.66 -9.34 6.24
CA GLU A 393 23.72 -10.26 5.81
C GLU A 393 24.93 -10.17 6.73
N GLU A 394 25.38 -8.96 7.04
CA GLU A 394 26.50 -8.73 7.99
C GLU A 394 26.20 -9.32 9.38
N ASP A 395 24.97 -9.13 9.89
CA ASP A 395 24.57 -9.65 11.20
C ASP A 395 24.51 -11.19 11.21
N ARG A 396 24.07 -11.81 10.12
CA ARG A 396 24.09 -13.28 9.96
C ARG A 396 25.52 -13.81 9.91
N GLN A 397 26.45 -13.15 9.22
CA GLN A 397 27.85 -13.55 9.13
C GLN A 397 28.56 -13.46 10.50
N LYS A 398 28.33 -12.37 11.27
CA LYS A 398 28.87 -12.21 12.63
C LYS A 398 28.39 -13.34 13.55
N THR A 399 27.08 -13.62 13.53
CA THR A 399 26.49 -14.68 14.36
C THR A 399 27.05 -16.06 14.02
N THR A 400 27.24 -16.35 12.73
CA THR A 400 27.85 -17.63 12.27
C THR A 400 29.31 -17.75 12.68
N GLY A 401 30.08 -16.66 12.57
CA GLY A 401 31.47 -16.59 13.00
C GLY A 401 31.65 -16.82 14.53
N GLU A 402 30.78 -16.17 15.34
CA GLU A 402 30.77 -16.37 16.79
C GLU A 402 30.42 -17.80 17.20
N MET A 403 29.43 -18.41 16.54
CA MET A 403 29.08 -19.82 16.78
C MET A 403 30.21 -20.78 16.41
N ALA A 404 30.91 -20.53 15.30
CA ALA A 404 32.05 -21.32 14.89
C ALA A 404 33.23 -21.17 15.88
N ALA A 405 33.47 -19.95 16.36
CA ALA A 405 34.52 -19.69 17.37
C ALA A 405 34.20 -20.40 18.71
N ARG A 406 32.94 -20.34 19.20
CA ARG A 406 32.50 -21.04 20.43
C ARG A 406 32.64 -22.57 20.32
N ARG A 407 32.32 -23.16 19.16
CA ARG A 407 32.49 -24.61 18.93
C ARG A 407 33.96 -25.04 18.96
N ARG A 408 34.88 -24.21 18.48
CA ARG A 408 36.33 -24.49 18.56
C ARG A 408 36.84 -24.47 19.99
N VAL A 409 36.30 -23.59 20.86
CA VAL A 409 36.71 -23.52 22.28
C VAL A 409 36.16 -24.69 23.10
N VAL A 410 34.92 -25.16 22.80
CA VAL A 410 34.32 -26.31 23.50
C VAL A 410 34.84 -27.64 23.02
N GLY A 411 35.37 -27.76 21.80
CA GLY A 411 36.00 -28.98 21.28
C GLY A 411 37.51 -29.15 21.62
N ALA A 412 38.07 -28.21 22.39
CA ALA A 412 39.49 -28.25 22.85
C ALA A 412 39.64 -28.69 24.33
N HIS A 413 38.59 -29.25 24.92
CA HIS A 413 38.57 -29.93 26.20
C HIS A 413 38.03 -31.36 25.98
#